data_7474101d56a42c2862cce38cd1a2c033
#
_entry.id   7474101d56a42c2862cce38cd1a2c033
#
_cell.length_a   1.000
_cell.length_b   1.000
_cell.length_c   1.000
_cell.angle_alpha   90.00
_cell.angle_beta   90.00
_cell.angle_gamma   90.00
#
_symmetry.space_group_name_H-M   'P 1'
#
loop_
_entity.id
_entity.type
_entity.pdbx_description
1 polymer ?
#
loop_
_entity_poly.entity_id
_entity_poly.type
_entity_poly.pdbx_seq_one_letter_code
_entity_poly.pdbx_strand_id
1 'polypeptide(L)'
;MKSSRKFAWMGVAALVLAAALPAVAQQAPQIWYSWSPKPVPLTPWKAPNKAIWRLSEILAAHKGEKDWVQPIVRDQDYHGDYIQMAPGEKTKTQFWADDRVFWYIASGQVRFTIQGQEPFLATKGFLVQVPYRTPYSLETVGNEPSVRFEVTRSGRTPLYPAEKGDTGPAPTAKDKVYVLASYRTPPDPYSDINKPYVDFLKDYVNATTPPKPGDHAFVKDANNFMNVIRGHGTPTPPDSNKGHFHIDYSEFWVIAEGTVDYKMEGMPVFTANVGDIVYAPQGRWHRASWAGNGMSTRIAINPRPEGMHNFDAEAGAKQ
;
A
#
# COMPACT_ATOMS: atom_id res chain seq x y z
N MET A 1 61.63 -55.88 45.61
CA MET A 1 61.00 -54.70 46.26
C MET A 1 60.45 -53.84 45.14
N LYS A 2 59.12 -53.85 44.91
CA LYS A 2 58.42 -53.04 43.89
C LYS A 2 57.52 -52.04 44.63
N SER A 3 57.86 -50.74 44.54
CA SER A 3 57.08 -49.66 45.07
C SER A 3 55.97 -49.24 44.11
N SER A 4 54.72 -49.41 44.45
CA SER A 4 53.57 -48.94 43.70
C SER A 4 53.17 -47.56 44.17
N ARG A 5 53.35 -46.54 43.32
CA ARG A 5 52.79 -45.21 43.52
C ARG A 5 51.35 -45.16 43.01
N LYS A 6 50.40 -44.91 43.94
CA LYS A 6 49.00 -44.60 43.62
C LYS A 6 48.90 -43.12 43.24
N PHE A 7 48.46 -42.85 42.04
CA PHE A 7 48.04 -41.50 41.61
C PHE A 7 46.57 -41.30 42.01
N ALA A 8 46.33 -40.26 42.82
CA ALA A 8 44.99 -39.80 43.09
C ALA A 8 44.57 -38.77 42.06
N TRP A 9 43.48 -39.01 41.36
CA TRP A 9 42.85 -38.05 40.47
C TRP A 9 41.89 -37.16 41.29
N MET A 10 42.18 -35.88 41.38
CA MET A 10 41.25 -34.87 41.85
C MET A 10 40.40 -34.42 40.66
N GLY A 11 39.14 -34.80 40.65
CA GLY A 11 38.17 -34.27 39.68
C GLY A 11 37.70 -32.87 40.11
N VAL A 12 38.06 -31.86 39.31
CA VAL A 12 37.50 -30.52 39.49
C VAL A 12 36.15 -30.48 38.76
N ALA A 13 35.07 -30.46 39.52
CA ALA A 13 33.72 -30.23 39.00
C ALA A 13 33.56 -28.70 38.71
N ALA A 14 33.59 -28.30 37.44
CA ALA A 14 33.26 -26.96 37.07
C ALA A 14 31.74 -26.77 37.11
N LEU A 15 31.23 -26.04 38.08
CA LEU A 15 29.83 -25.57 38.09
C LEU A 15 29.69 -24.46 37.05
N VAL A 16 29.02 -24.76 35.94
CA VAL A 16 28.57 -23.74 34.99
C VAL A 16 27.30 -23.11 35.53
N LEU A 17 27.40 -21.94 36.14
CA LEU A 17 26.24 -21.09 36.41
C LEU A 17 25.74 -20.51 35.10
N ALA A 18 24.68 -21.07 34.54
CA ALA A 18 23.93 -20.43 33.47
C ALA A 18 23.14 -19.26 34.07
N ALA A 19 23.67 -18.05 33.94
CA ALA A 19 22.92 -16.84 34.23
C ALA A 19 21.80 -16.73 33.20
N ALA A 20 20.56 -17.00 33.59
CA ALA A 20 19.37 -16.71 32.79
C ALA A 20 19.30 -15.17 32.64
N LEU A 21 19.63 -14.67 31.46
CA LEU A 21 19.36 -13.28 31.10
C LEU A 21 17.84 -13.07 31.18
N PRO A 22 17.38 -12.01 31.84
CA PRO A 22 15.95 -11.72 31.85
C PRO A 22 15.51 -11.50 30.40
N ALA A 23 14.51 -12.24 29.95
CA ALA A 23 13.86 -11.99 28.67
C ALA A 23 13.32 -10.55 28.73
N VAL A 24 13.92 -9.66 27.91
CA VAL A 24 13.39 -8.33 27.71
C VAL A 24 12.00 -8.54 27.07
N ALA A 25 10.96 -8.36 27.87
CA ALA A 25 9.60 -8.38 27.37
C ALA A 25 9.52 -7.32 26.26
N GLN A 26 9.34 -7.76 25.03
CA GLN A 26 9.15 -6.86 23.90
C GLN A 26 7.87 -6.08 24.19
N GLN A 27 8.02 -4.81 24.55
CA GLN A 27 6.88 -3.95 24.78
C GLN A 27 6.04 -3.93 23.52
N ALA A 28 4.73 -4.15 23.65
CA ALA A 28 3.80 -3.97 22.57
C ALA A 28 4.00 -2.56 21.96
N PRO A 29 3.92 -2.42 20.65
CA PRO A 29 4.11 -1.11 20.02
C PRO A 29 3.14 -0.13 20.63
N GLN A 30 3.65 0.96 21.17
CA GLN A 30 2.84 2.00 21.78
C GLN A 30 2.15 2.78 20.68
N ILE A 31 0.83 2.76 20.68
CA ILE A 31 0.02 3.57 19.78
C ILE A 31 -0.08 4.96 20.40
N TRP A 32 0.40 5.97 19.67
CA TRP A 32 0.30 7.36 20.07
C TRP A 32 -0.94 7.96 19.46
N TYR A 33 -1.78 8.54 20.29
CA TYR A 33 -2.95 9.31 19.88
C TYR A 33 -2.73 10.75 20.32
N SER A 34 -2.89 11.70 19.41
CA SER A 34 -2.90 13.11 19.78
C SER A 34 -4.33 13.60 19.95
N TRP A 35 -4.54 14.44 20.93
CA TRP A 35 -5.75 15.24 21.09
C TRP A 35 -5.58 16.51 20.27
N SER A 36 -6.50 16.73 19.36
CA SER A 36 -6.50 17.93 18.54
C SER A 36 -7.93 18.34 18.26
N PRO A 37 -8.26 19.62 18.42
CA PRO A 37 -9.54 20.10 17.99
C PRO A 37 -9.73 19.80 16.51
N LYS A 38 -10.85 19.16 16.19
CA LYS A 38 -11.14 18.85 14.80
C LYS A 38 -11.39 20.14 14.02
N PRO A 39 -10.80 20.30 12.81
CA PRO A 39 -11.07 21.45 11.98
C PRO A 39 -12.56 21.59 11.63
N VAL A 40 -13.08 22.78 11.76
CA VAL A 40 -14.42 23.19 11.32
C VAL A 40 -14.25 24.43 10.45
N PRO A 41 -14.77 24.48 9.24
CA PRO A 41 -15.70 23.60 8.56
C PRO A 41 -15.06 22.35 7.92
N LEU A 42 -15.92 21.44 7.46
CA LEU A 42 -15.48 20.24 6.76
C LEU A 42 -14.70 20.57 5.50
N THR A 43 -13.55 19.89 5.28
CA THR A 43 -12.82 19.96 4.03
C THR A 43 -13.69 19.40 2.90
N PRO A 44 -14.02 20.17 1.86
CA PRO A 44 -14.83 19.67 0.75
C PRO A 44 -14.03 18.71 -0.12
N TRP A 45 -14.73 17.75 -0.72
CA TRP A 45 -14.12 16.99 -1.81
C TRP A 45 -13.93 17.88 -3.03
N LYS A 46 -12.73 17.85 -3.61
CA LYS A 46 -12.40 18.53 -4.88
C LYS A 46 -12.28 17.45 -5.96
N ALA A 47 -12.99 17.63 -7.06
CA ALA A 47 -12.91 16.68 -8.17
C ALA A 47 -11.46 16.41 -8.60
N PRO A 48 -11.12 15.14 -8.92
CA PRO A 48 -11.99 13.97 -9.02
C PRO A 48 -12.31 13.34 -7.66
N ASN A 49 -11.70 13.77 -6.54
CA ASN A 49 -11.88 13.16 -5.23
C ASN A 49 -13.34 13.18 -4.79
N LYS A 50 -13.85 12.03 -4.42
CA LYS A 50 -15.16 11.84 -3.77
C LYS A 50 -15.07 10.74 -2.73
N ALA A 51 -16.02 10.66 -1.83
CA ALA A 51 -15.97 9.72 -0.71
C ALA A 51 -15.82 8.25 -1.14
N ILE A 52 -16.45 7.88 -2.25
CA ILE A 52 -16.35 6.54 -2.81
C ILE A 52 -16.39 6.58 -4.35
N TRP A 53 -15.48 5.85 -4.95
CA TRP A 53 -15.49 5.47 -6.36
C TRP A 53 -15.82 3.98 -6.47
N ARG A 54 -16.92 3.66 -7.10
CA ARG A 54 -17.31 2.27 -7.33
C ARG A 54 -16.71 1.76 -8.62
N LEU A 55 -15.93 0.67 -8.54
CA LEU A 55 -15.32 0.07 -9.72
C LEU A 55 -16.39 -0.34 -10.75
N SER A 56 -17.52 -0.85 -10.30
CA SER A 56 -18.63 -1.22 -11.21
C SER A 56 -19.18 -0.04 -12.01
N GLU A 57 -19.25 1.16 -11.41
CA GLU A 57 -19.69 2.38 -12.09
C GLU A 57 -18.65 2.85 -13.11
N ILE A 58 -17.35 2.76 -12.75
CA ILE A 58 -16.25 3.10 -13.65
C ILE A 58 -16.27 2.18 -14.88
N LEU A 59 -16.34 0.87 -14.67
CA LEU A 59 -16.41 -0.09 -15.78
C LEU A 59 -17.65 0.10 -16.66
N ALA A 60 -18.78 0.48 -16.07
CA ALA A 60 -19.99 0.76 -16.82
C ALA A 60 -19.87 2.04 -17.66
N ALA A 61 -19.22 3.09 -17.12
CA ALA A 61 -18.97 4.35 -17.82
C ALA A 61 -18.05 4.19 -19.03
N HIS A 62 -17.09 3.28 -18.96
CA HIS A 62 -16.10 3.00 -20.00
C HIS A 62 -16.44 1.75 -20.83
N LYS A 63 -17.71 1.32 -20.80
CA LYS A 63 -18.14 0.12 -21.54
C LYS A 63 -17.89 0.25 -23.03
N GLY A 64 -17.11 -0.68 -23.59
CA GLY A 64 -16.76 -0.71 -25.02
C GLY A 64 -15.50 0.05 -25.39
N GLU A 65 -14.91 0.80 -24.47
CA GLU A 65 -13.59 1.41 -24.65
C GLU A 65 -12.50 0.33 -24.47
N LYS A 66 -11.48 0.39 -25.31
CA LYS A 66 -10.35 -0.55 -25.24
C LYS A 66 -9.35 -0.14 -24.18
N ASP A 67 -9.02 1.14 -24.17
CA ASP A 67 -8.04 1.74 -23.27
C ASP A 67 -8.63 3.00 -22.65
N TRP A 68 -8.48 3.15 -21.36
CA TRP A 68 -8.94 4.36 -20.65
C TRP A 68 -8.15 4.59 -19.36
N VAL A 69 -8.17 5.84 -18.92
CA VAL A 69 -7.64 6.29 -17.63
C VAL A 69 -8.75 7.07 -16.92
N GLN A 70 -9.15 6.60 -15.75
CA GLN A 70 -10.10 7.27 -14.88
C GLN A 70 -9.38 7.84 -13.66
N PRO A 71 -9.22 9.16 -13.55
CA PRO A 71 -8.70 9.80 -12.34
C PRO A 71 -9.59 9.56 -11.13
N ILE A 72 -9.01 9.10 -10.04
CA ILE A 72 -9.68 8.74 -8.80
C ILE A 72 -9.24 9.63 -7.65
N VAL A 73 -7.92 9.73 -7.41
CA VAL A 73 -7.31 10.54 -6.36
C VAL A 73 -6.42 11.59 -6.98
N ARG A 74 -6.60 12.84 -6.55
CA ARG A 74 -5.73 13.97 -6.88
C ARG A 74 -5.63 14.85 -5.65
N ASP A 75 -4.56 14.71 -4.90
CA ASP A 75 -4.28 15.55 -3.74
C ASP A 75 -2.81 16.01 -3.73
N GLN A 76 -2.38 16.59 -2.60
CA GLN A 76 -1.03 17.09 -2.46
C GLN A 76 0.01 15.96 -2.44
N ASP A 77 -0.38 14.75 -2.05
CA ASP A 77 0.53 13.62 -1.85
C ASP A 77 0.48 12.61 -2.99
N TYR A 78 -0.71 12.31 -3.53
CA TYR A 78 -0.89 11.22 -4.47
C TYR A 78 -1.73 11.57 -5.70
N HIS A 79 -1.40 10.91 -6.80
CA HIS A 79 -2.27 10.64 -7.91
C HIS A 79 -2.63 9.16 -7.93
N GLY A 80 -3.92 8.86 -7.96
CA GLY A 80 -4.44 7.50 -8.10
C GLY A 80 -5.36 7.41 -9.30
N ASP A 81 -5.10 6.43 -10.17
CA ASP A 81 -5.86 6.25 -11.41
C ASP A 81 -6.29 4.79 -11.58
N TYR A 82 -7.54 4.56 -11.97
CA TYR A 82 -7.88 3.31 -12.63
C TYR A 82 -7.51 3.39 -14.10
N ILE A 83 -6.81 2.37 -14.57
CA ILE A 83 -6.29 2.28 -15.94
C ILE A 83 -6.69 0.94 -16.51
N GLN A 84 -7.31 0.97 -17.71
CA GLN A 84 -7.48 -0.22 -18.54
C GLN A 84 -6.51 -0.18 -19.70
N MET A 85 -5.90 -1.31 -20.01
CA MET A 85 -5.09 -1.52 -21.20
C MET A 85 -5.59 -2.73 -21.99
N ALA A 86 -5.67 -2.59 -23.31
CA ALA A 86 -6.08 -3.66 -24.20
C ALA A 86 -5.07 -4.83 -24.21
N PRO A 87 -5.51 -6.03 -24.61
CA PRO A 87 -4.60 -7.15 -24.84
C PRO A 87 -3.46 -6.81 -25.80
N GLY A 88 -2.23 -7.16 -25.42
CA GLY A 88 -1.03 -6.88 -26.22
C GLY A 88 -0.44 -5.47 -26.06
N GLU A 89 -1.16 -4.55 -25.42
CA GLU A 89 -0.64 -3.22 -25.15
C GLU A 89 0.49 -3.28 -24.11
N LYS A 90 1.50 -2.44 -24.33
CA LYS A 90 2.70 -2.36 -23.51
C LYS A 90 3.10 -0.91 -23.27
N THR A 91 3.46 -0.60 -22.02
CA THR A 91 4.06 0.69 -21.70
C THR A 91 5.49 0.77 -22.21
N LYS A 92 5.97 1.96 -22.50
CA LYS A 92 7.42 2.19 -22.63
C LYS A 92 8.10 1.86 -21.31
N THR A 93 9.37 1.44 -21.40
CA THR A 93 10.20 1.33 -20.18
C THR A 93 10.35 2.71 -19.57
N GLN A 94 10.06 2.82 -18.30
CA GLN A 94 10.06 4.10 -17.57
C GLN A 94 10.50 3.87 -16.11
N PHE A 95 10.79 4.94 -15.39
CA PHE A 95 11.10 4.92 -13.96
C PHE A 95 10.70 6.24 -13.31
N TRP A 96 10.57 6.23 -12.00
CA TRP A 96 10.34 7.43 -11.18
C TRP A 96 11.64 7.83 -10.49
N ALA A 97 12.00 9.11 -10.50
CA ALA A 97 13.29 9.57 -10.00
C ALA A 97 13.41 9.49 -8.47
N ASP A 98 12.33 9.81 -7.77
CA ASP A 98 12.37 10.12 -6.35
C ASP A 98 11.43 9.27 -5.49
N ASP A 99 10.43 8.64 -6.09
CA ASP A 99 9.37 7.96 -5.36
C ASP A 99 9.02 6.59 -5.95
N ARG A 100 8.31 5.78 -5.16
CA ARG A 100 7.72 4.52 -5.59
C ARG A 100 6.48 4.75 -6.42
N VAL A 101 6.19 3.76 -7.24
CA VAL A 101 4.88 3.55 -7.83
C VAL A 101 4.35 2.20 -7.40
N PHE A 102 3.06 2.08 -7.22
CA PHE A 102 2.43 0.83 -6.82
C PHE A 102 1.07 0.63 -7.45
N TRP A 103 0.65 -0.63 -7.56
CA TRP A 103 -0.57 -1.07 -8.23
C TRP A 103 -1.33 -2.09 -7.42
N TYR A 104 -2.64 -2.03 -7.54
CA TYR A 104 -3.56 -3.12 -7.27
C TYR A 104 -4.15 -3.59 -8.60
N ILE A 105 -4.05 -4.89 -8.90
CA ILE A 105 -4.60 -5.48 -10.12
C ILE A 105 -6.05 -5.89 -9.85
N ALA A 106 -7.00 -5.21 -10.50
CA ALA A 106 -8.42 -5.45 -10.33
C ALA A 106 -8.94 -6.57 -11.23
N SER A 107 -8.41 -6.68 -12.47
CA SER A 107 -8.77 -7.76 -13.41
C SER A 107 -7.74 -7.92 -14.51
N GLY A 108 -7.85 -9.01 -15.28
CA GLY A 108 -6.95 -9.33 -16.38
C GLY A 108 -5.58 -9.81 -15.91
N GLN A 109 -4.61 -9.78 -16.81
CA GLN A 109 -3.26 -10.26 -16.60
C GLN A 109 -2.25 -9.21 -17.06
N VAL A 110 -1.31 -8.86 -16.20
CA VAL A 110 -0.26 -7.86 -16.48
C VAL A 110 1.10 -8.49 -16.26
N ARG A 111 1.93 -8.54 -17.30
CA ARG A 111 3.33 -8.90 -17.17
C ARG A 111 4.11 -7.67 -16.74
N PHE A 112 4.78 -7.77 -15.62
CA PHE A 112 5.75 -6.80 -15.15
C PHE A 112 7.16 -7.22 -15.53
N THR A 113 7.89 -6.30 -16.15
CA THR A 113 9.34 -6.42 -16.36
C THR A 113 9.99 -5.30 -15.58
N ILE A 114 10.69 -5.65 -14.51
CA ILE A 114 11.32 -4.70 -13.57
C ILE A 114 12.82 -4.99 -13.58
N GLN A 115 13.63 -3.95 -13.72
CA GLN A 115 15.10 -4.10 -13.70
C GLN A 115 15.57 -4.79 -12.41
N GLY A 116 16.37 -5.84 -12.55
CA GLY A 116 16.90 -6.61 -11.42
C GLY A 116 15.94 -7.64 -10.84
N GLN A 117 14.77 -7.85 -11.47
CA GLN A 117 13.81 -8.89 -11.13
C GLN A 117 13.52 -9.78 -12.33
N GLU A 118 13.26 -11.07 -12.10
CA GLU A 118 12.68 -11.91 -13.14
C GLU A 118 11.27 -11.38 -13.49
N PRO A 119 10.94 -11.34 -14.80
CA PRO A 119 9.59 -10.94 -15.21
C PRO A 119 8.55 -11.87 -14.59
N PHE A 120 7.46 -11.29 -14.11
CA PHE A 120 6.36 -12.04 -13.49
C PHE A 120 5.00 -11.61 -14.02
N LEU A 121 4.01 -12.48 -13.86
CA LEU A 121 2.63 -12.26 -14.26
C LEU A 121 1.80 -11.90 -13.02
N ALA A 122 1.26 -10.69 -12.99
CA ALA A 122 0.33 -10.25 -11.98
C ALA A 122 -1.11 -10.40 -12.49
N THR A 123 -1.96 -10.99 -11.66
CA THR A 123 -3.38 -11.21 -11.93
C THR A 123 -4.24 -10.50 -10.87
N LYS A 124 -5.56 -10.65 -10.95
CA LYS A 124 -6.49 -10.08 -9.96
C LYS A 124 -6.01 -10.33 -8.52
N GLY A 125 -5.96 -9.28 -7.72
CA GLY A 125 -5.55 -9.31 -6.32
C GLY A 125 -4.06 -9.09 -6.09
N PHE A 126 -3.23 -9.05 -7.14
CA PHE A 126 -1.82 -8.70 -6.94
C PHE A 126 -1.66 -7.27 -6.48
N LEU A 127 -0.78 -7.09 -5.51
CA LEU A 127 -0.19 -5.83 -5.12
C LEU A 127 1.23 -5.81 -5.68
N VAL A 128 1.58 -4.78 -6.45
CA VAL A 128 2.89 -4.66 -7.08
C VAL A 128 3.48 -3.29 -6.72
N GLN A 129 4.77 -3.20 -6.53
CA GLN A 129 5.45 -1.92 -6.36
C GLN A 129 6.81 -1.90 -7.04
N VAL A 130 7.20 -0.72 -7.51
CA VAL A 130 8.52 -0.46 -8.07
C VAL A 130 9.16 0.71 -7.34
N PRO A 131 10.38 0.53 -6.79
CA PRO A 131 11.11 1.59 -6.12
C PRO A 131 11.54 2.70 -7.09
N TYR A 132 11.90 3.85 -6.52
CA TYR A 132 12.48 4.94 -7.31
C TYR A 132 13.73 4.49 -8.08
N ARG A 133 13.99 5.14 -9.23
CA ARG A 133 15.13 4.89 -10.13
C ARG A 133 15.28 3.46 -10.62
N THR A 134 14.18 2.71 -10.65
CA THR A 134 14.16 1.33 -11.10
C THR A 134 13.33 1.25 -12.39
N PRO A 135 13.94 1.04 -13.55
CA PRO A 135 13.25 0.91 -14.82
C PRO A 135 12.28 -0.27 -14.85
N TYR A 136 11.10 -0.03 -15.39
CA TYR A 136 10.07 -1.06 -15.54
C TYR A 136 9.18 -0.82 -16.76
N SER A 137 8.52 -1.88 -17.19
CA SER A 137 7.43 -1.82 -18.16
C SER A 137 6.33 -2.81 -17.78
N LEU A 138 5.10 -2.51 -18.24
CA LEU A 138 3.93 -3.35 -18.08
C LEU A 138 3.41 -3.75 -19.46
N GLU A 139 2.88 -4.98 -19.56
CA GLU A 139 2.24 -5.50 -20.76
C GLU A 139 0.97 -6.24 -20.37
N THR A 140 -0.17 -5.88 -20.97
CA THR A 140 -1.39 -6.67 -20.83
C THR A 140 -1.26 -7.93 -21.67
N VAL A 141 -1.33 -9.10 -21.04
CA VAL A 141 -1.21 -10.41 -21.70
C VAL A 141 -2.53 -11.17 -21.64
N GLY A 142 -2.66 -12.19 -22.49
CA GLY A 142 -3.91 -12.93 -22.65
C GLY A 142 -4.86 -12.25 -23.64
N ASN A 143 -6.15 -12.60 -23.57
CA ASN A 143 -7.16 -12.17 -24.54
C ASN A 143 -8.12 -11.10 -23.98
N GLU A 144 -8.00 -10.78 -22.68
CA GLU A 144 -8.86 -9.84 -22.00
C GLU A 144 -8.07 -8.58 -21.60
N PRO A 145 -8.71 -7.41 -21.58
CA PRO A 145 -8.11 -6.21 -21.05
C PRO A 145 -7.71 -6.37 -19.58
N SER A 146 -6.64 -5.71 -19.19
CA SER A 146 -6.27 -5.59 -17.79
C SER A 146 -6.80 -4.29 -17.19
N VAL A 147 -7.29 -4.34 -15.94
CA VAL A 147 -7.69 -3.17 -15.16
C VAL A 147 -6.86 -3.13 -13.89
N ARG A 148 -6.22 -2.00 -13.62
CA ARG A 148 -5.39 -1.77 -12.46
C ARG A 148 -5.62 -0.41 -11.83
N PHE A 149 -5.49 -0.31 -10.55
CA PHE A 149 -5.38 0.95 -9.83
C PHE A 149 -3.90 1.27 -9.64
N GLU A 150 -3.45 2.36 -10.24
CA GLU A 150 -2.06 2.83 -10.16
C GLU A 150 -1.97 4.04 -9.24
N VAL A 151 -0.98 4.05 -8.35
CA VAL A 151 -0.74 5.16 -7.42
C VAL A 151 0.69 5.66 -7.56
N THR A 152 0.80 6.97 -7.77
CA THR A 152 2.05 7.70 -7.93
C THR A 152 2.06 8.93 -7.02
N ARG A 153 3.23 9.49 -6.78
CA ARG A 153 3.35 10.75 -6.01
C ARG A 153 2.91 11.94 -6.85
N SER A 154 2.18 12.86 -6.21
CA SER A 154 1.71 14.10 -6.83
C SER A 154 2.87 14.99 -7.28
N GLY A 155 2.67 15.68 -8.40
CA GLY A 155 3.67 16.59 -8.96
C GLY A 155 4.90 15.90 -9.56
N ARG A 156 4.88 14.58 -9.73
CA ARG A 156 5.95 13.81 -10.38
C ARG A 156 5.51 13.35 -11.75
N THR A 157 6.50 13.07 -12.59
CA THR A 157 6.32 12.49 -13.93
C THR A 157 7.29 11.33 -14.13
N PRO A 158 6.91 10.31 -14.90
CA PRO A 158 7.83 9.24 -15.23
C PRO A 158 8.96 9.76 -16.11
N LEU A 159 10.14 9.17 -15.94
CA LEU A 159 11.32 9.38 -16.76
C LEU A 159 11.56 8.14 -17.61
N TYR A 160 12.16 8.35 -18.76
CA TYR A 160 12.44 7.30 -19.72
C TYR A 160 13.95 7.11 -19.83
N PRO A 161 14.48 5.87 -19.74
CA PRO A 161 15.87 5.60 -20.02
C PRO A 161 16.24 6.14 -21.40
N ALA A 162 17.29 6.96 -21.47
CA ALA A 162 17.79 7.50 -22.74
C ALA A 162 18.87 6.56 -23.28
N GLU A 163 18.79 6.28 -24.58
CA GLU A 163 19.85 5.60 -25.31
C GLU A 163 20.94 6.58 -25.77
N LYS A 164 22.12 6.07 -26.09
CA LYS A 164 23.21 6.90 -26.58
C LYS A 164 22.81 7.56 -27.90
N GLY A 165 22.81 8.90 -27.92
CA GLY A 165 22.39 9.68 -29.08
C GLY A 165 20.91 10.06 -29.10
N ASP A 166 20.16 9.65 -28.10
CA ASP A 166 18.76 10.07 -27.95
C ASP A 166 18.71 11.56 -27.59
N THR A 167 17.93 12.32 -28.35
CA THR A 167 17.70 13.76 -28.13
C THR A 167 16.43 14.03 -27.34
N GLY A 168 15.73 12.96 -26.94
CA GLY A 168 14.42 13.05 -26.31
C GLY A 168 13.31 13.47 -27.28
N PRO A 169 12.04 13.37 -26.85
CA PRO A 169 10.91 13.85 -27.64
C PRO A 169 10.95 15.38 -27.75
N ALA A 170 10.43 15.94 -28.85
CA ALA A 170 10.30 17.38 -28.99
C ALA A 170 9.50 17.98 -27.82
N PRO A 171 9.91 19.17 -27.31
CA PRO A 171 9.17 19.84 -26.24
C PRO A 171 7.73 20.12 -26.67
N THR A 172 6.78 19.81 -25.78
CA THR A 172 5.34 20.06 -26.03
C THR A 172 4.94 21.53 -25.80
N ALA A 173 5.82 22.34 -25.23
CA ALA A 173 5.64 23.76 -24.98
C ALA A 173 6.97 24.51 -25.21
N LYS A 174 6.88 25.77 -25.69
CA LYS A 174 8.05 26.59 -26.03
C LYS A 174 8.99 26.89 -24.85
N ASP A 175 8.46 26.85 -23.64
CA ASP A 175 9.15 27.13 -22.38
C ASP A 175 9.73 25.86 -21.72
N LYS A 176 9.56 24.68 -22.32
CA LYS A 176 10.07 23.43 -21.80
C LYS A 176 11.41 23.04 -22.40
N VAL A 177 12.29 22.59 -21.55
CA VAL A 177 13.62 22.09 -21.93
C VAL A 177 13.74 20.66 -21.44
N TYR A 178 14.22 19.77 -22.30
CA TYR A 178 14.59 18.42 -21.89
C TYR A 178 16.01 18.42 -21.36
N VAL A 179 16.20 17.85 -20.18
CA VAL A 179 17.51 17.72 -19.54
C VAL A 179 17.83 16.23 -19.43
N LEU A 180 18.97 15.84 -19.97
CA LEU A 180 19.52 14.52 -19.74
C LEU A 180 20.08 14.46 -18.31
N ALA A 181 19.53 13.60 -17.49
CA ALA A 181 19.98 13.37 -16.13
C ALA A 181 20.45 11.92 -15.98
N SER A 182 21.47 11.72 -15.13
CA SER A 182 21.97 10.39 -14.81
C SER A 182 21.40 9.91 -13.49
N TYR A 183 20.78 8.75 -13.51
CA TYR A 183 20.25 8.10 -12.32
C TYR A 183 20.87 6.71 -12.15
N ARG A 184 21.01 6.30 -10.90
CA ARG A 184 21.41 4.92 -10.56
C ARG A 184 20.24 4.23 -9.88
N THR A 185 19.94 3.00 -10.29
CA THR A 185 19.07 2.11 -9.55
C THR A 185 19.67 1.87 -8.16
N PRO A 186 18.88 1.97 -7.08
CA PRO A 186 19.37 1.65 -5.75
C PRO A 186 19.91 0.22 -5.70
N PRO A 187 21.00 -0.05 -4.99
CA PRO A 187 21.33 -1.40 -4.58
C PRO A 187 20.24 -1.86 -3.61
N ASP A 188 19.85 -3.08 -3.59
CA ASP A 188 18.87 -3.65 -2.66
C ASP A 188 17.56 -2.82 -2.53
N PRO A 189 16.84 -2.55 -3.64
CA PRO A 189 15.65 -1.70 -3.63
C PRO A 189 14.45 -2.35 -2.94
N TYR A 190 14.54 -3.63 -2.61
CA TYR A 190 13.50 -4.43 -1.97
C TYR A 190 13.94 -4.92 -0.59
N SER A 191 12.95 -5.31 0.24
CA SER A 191 13.15 -5.83 1.59
C SER A 191 12.02 -6.80 1.93
N ASP A 192 12.03 -7.36 3.13
CA ASP A 192 10.97 -8.26 3.61
C ASP A 192 9.59 -7.57 3.64
N ILE A 193 9.54 -6.26 3.87
CA ILE A 193 8.31 -5.46 3.80
C ILE A 193 8.09 -5.00 2.37
N ASN A 194 9.06 -4.29 1.80
CA ASN A 194 8.95 -3.70 0.46
C ASN A 194 9.24 -4.76 -0.62
N LYS A 195 8.42 -5.79 -0.72
CA LYS A 195 8.56 -6.84 -1.74
C LYS A 195 8.16 -6.31 -3.12
N PRO A 196 8.69 -6.89 -4.22
CA PRO A 196 8.26 -6.49 -5.56
C PRO A 196 6.78 -6.70 -5.79
N TYR A 197 6.21 -7.76 -5.23
CA TYR A 197 4.78 -8.04 -5.27
C TYR A 197 4.32 -8.93 -4.12
N VAL A 198 3.00 -8.94 -3.92
CA VAL A 198 2.25 -9.90 -3.10
C VAL A 198 1.09 -10.40 -3.95
N ASP A 199 0.95 -11.70 -4.10
CA ASP A 199 -0.26 -12.34 -4.62
C ASP A 199 -1.26 -12.46 -3.47
N PHE A 200 -2.07 -11.40 -3.28
CA PHE A 200 -2.98 -11.32 -2.14
C PHE A 200 -3.96 -12.50 -2.08
N LEU A 201 -4.48 -12.94 -3.21
CA LEU A 201 -5.42 -14.07 -3.22
C LEU A 201 -4.73 -15.37 -2.79
N LYS A 202 -3.52 -15.63 -3.27
CA LYS A 202 -2.75 -16.82 -2.91
C LYS A 202 -2.22 -16.75 -1.48
N ASP A 203 -1.61 -15.61 -1.12
CA ASP A 203 -0.83 -15.48 0.12
C ASP A 203 -1.71 -15.19 1.33
N TYR A 204 -2.93 -14.66 1.14
CA TYR A 204 -3.86 -14.32 2.22
C TYR A 204 -5.18 -15.08 2.15
N VAL A 205 -5.89 -15.01 1.02
CA VAL A 205 -7.27 -15.55 0.94
C VAL A 205 -7.28 -17.07 0.87
N ASN A 206 -6.48 -17.64 -0.03
CA ASN A 206 -6.43 -19.08 -0.31
C ASN A 206 -5.22 -19.78 0.33
N ALA A 207 -4.48 -19.08 1.19
CA ALA A 207 -3.32 -19.65 1.84
C ALA A 207 -3.72 -20.77 2.81
N THR A 208 -2.98 -21.89 2.81
CA THR A 208 -3.18 -22.98 3.77
C THR A 208 -3.02 -22.50 5.22
N THR A 209 -2.11 -21.54 5.41
CA THR A 209 -1.89 -20.87 6.70
C THR A 209 -1.89 -19.36 6.44
N PRO A 210 -3.08 -18.73 6.38
CA PRO A 210 -3.15 -17.30 6.08
C PRO A 210 -2.54 -16.50 7.24
N PRO A 211 -1.99 -15.32 6.96
CA PRO A 211 -1.58 -14.39 8.01
C PRO A 211 -2.73 -14.11 8.97
N LYS A 212 -2.41 -13.92 10.24
CA LYS A 212 -3.41 -13.55 11.25
C LYS A 212 -4.14 -12.27 10.84
N PRO A 213 -5.42 -12.12 11.20
CA PRO A 213 -6.08 -10.83 11.07
C PRO A 213 -5.27 -9.71 11.72
N GLY A 214 -5.27 -8.52 11.10
CA GLY A 214 -4.51 -7.36 11.57
C GLY A 214 -3.89 -6.58 10.42
N ASP A 215 -2.85 -5.83 10.75
CA ASP A 215 -2.15 -4.92 9.86
C ASP A 215 -0.87 -5.56 9.31
N HIS A 216 -0.70 -5.51 7.99
CA HIS A 216 0.46 -6.08 7.30
C HIS A 216 0.99 -5.08 6.27
N ALA A 217 2.09 -4.41 6.59
CA ALA A 217 2.70 -3.46 5.66
C ALA A 217 3.21 -4.17 4.41
N PHE A 218 2.82 -3.67 3.24
CA PHE A 218 3.34 -4.08 1.93
C PHE A 218 4.36 -3.08 1.38
N VAL A 219 4.14 -1.78 1.62
CA VAL A 219 5.09 -0.69 1.35
C VAL A 219 5.27 0.09 2.63
N LYS A 220 6.52 0.33 3.00
CA LYS A 220 6.88 1.20 4.12
C LYS A 220 8.22 1.87 3.83
N ASP A 221 8.19 3.16 3.58
CA ASP A 221 9.38 4.02 3.47
C ASP A 221 9.05 5.42 4.01
N ALA A 222 9.95 6.37 3.84
CA ALA A 222 9.78 7.73 4.39
C ALA A 222 8.57 8.48 3.82
N ASN A 223 8.15 8.13 2.60
CA ASN A 223 7.16 8.88 1.82
C ASN A 223 5.89 8.08 1.53
N ASN A 224 5.88 6.78 1.83
CA ASN A 224 4.79 5.90 1.40
C ASN A 224 4.51 4.84 2.46
N PHE A 225 3.23 4.65 2.74
CA PHE A 225 2.76 3.55 3.53
C PHE A 225 1.55 2.89 2.87
N MET A 226 1.70 1.61 2.53
CA MET A 226 0.64 0.78 2.02
C MET A 226 0.44 -0.39 2.97
N ASN A 227 -0.70 -0.41 3.64
CA ASN A 227 -0.98 -1.35 4.72
C ASN A 227 -2.19 -2.22 4.37
N VAL A 228 -1.99 -3.54 4.38
CA VAL A 228 -3.05 -4.53 4.18
C VAL A 228 -3.71 -4.77 5.54
N ILE A 229 -4.92 -4.28 5.73
CA ILE A 229 -5.70 -4.40 6.97
C ILE A 229 -6.80 -5.43 6.75
N ARG A 230 -6.69 -6.58 7.42
CA ARG A 230 -7.59 -7.74 7.26
C ARG A 230 -8.30 -8.09 8.55
N GLY A 231 -9.61 -8.32 8.47
CA GLY A 231 -10.41 -8.66 9.64
C GLY A 231 -11.80 -9.17 9.30
N HIS A 232 -12.56 -9.53 10.34
CA HIS A 232 -13.94 -10.00 10.22
C HIS A 232 -14.75 -9.60 11.45
N GLY A 233 -16.07 -9.63 11.29
CA GLY A 233 -17.00 -9.29 12.37
C GLY A 233 -16.98 -7.78 12.71
N THR A 234 -17.77 -7.40 13.69
CA THR A 234 -17.70 -6.04 14.26
C THR A 234 -16.33 -5.84 14.88
N PRO A 235 -15.68 -4.67 14.70
CA PRO A 235 -14.45 -4.38 15.42
C PRO A 235 -14.65 -4.63 16.91
N THR A 236 -13.82 -5.45 17.50
CA THR A 236 -13.96 -5.81 18.90
C THR A 236 -12.81 -5.18 19.70
N PRO A 237 -13.13 -4.42 20.72
CA PRO A 237 -14.47 -3.98 21.11
C PRO A 237 -14.97 -2.84 20.19
N PRO A 238 -16.28 -2.76 19.90
CA PRO A 238 -16.86 -1.69 19.12
C PRO A 238 -16.52 -0.30 19.67
N ASP A 239 -16.42 -0.20 20.98
CA ASP A 239 -16.11 1.03 21.71
C ASP A 239 -14.66 1.51 21.54
N SER A 240 -13.73 0.66 21.11
CA SER A 240 -12.34 1.05 20.88
C SER A 240 -12.11 1.66 19.50
N ASN A 241 -12.96 1.34 18.52
CA ASN A 241 -12.88 1.95 17.20
C ASN A 241 -13.74 3.22 17.13
N LYS A 242 -13.25 4.27 17.75
CA LYS A 242 -13.97 5.58 17.79
C LYS A 242 -13.83 6.37 16.50
N GLY A 243 -13.08 5.86 15.51
CA GLY A 243 -12.70 6.61 14.32
C GLY A 243 -11.64 7.66 14.63
N HIS A 244 -11.15 8.31 13.59
CA HIS A 244 -10.08 9.32 13.69
C HIS A 244 -10.08 10.23 12.46
N PHE A 245 -9.17 11.19 12.45
CA PHE A 245 -8.85 12.02 11.30
C PHE A 245 -7.35 12.29 11.24
N HIS A 246 -6.86 12.70 10.08
CA HIS A 246 -5.48 13.11 9.88
C HIS A 246 -5.42 14.62 9.61
N ILE A 247 -4.53 15.32 10.30
CA ILE A 247 -4.43 16.77 10.19
C ILE A 247 -3.67 17.21 8.95
N ASP A 248 -2.68 16.43 8.54
CA ASP A 248 -1.65 16.84 7.58
C ASP A 248 -1.66 16.05 6.27
N TYR A 249 -2.54 15.06 6.13
CA TYR A 249 -2.68 14.29 4.87
C TYR A 249 -4.08 13.71 4.69
N SER A 250 -4.35 13.28 3.47
CA SER A 250 -5.53 12.51 3.10
C SER A 250 -5.21 11.03 3.15
N GLU A 251 -6.20 10.19 3.43
CA GLU A 251 -6.06 8.74 3.38
C GLU A 251 -7.08 8.13 2.43
N PHE A 252 -6.71 7.07 1.74
CA PHE A 252 -7.63 6.33 0.90
C PHE A 252 -7.38 4.83 0.96
N TRP A 253 -8.40 4.06 0.56
CA TRP A 253 -8.40 2.61 0.67
C TRP A 253 -8.87 1.97 -0.61
N VAL A 254 -8.21 0.86 -0.99
CA VAL A 254 -8.70 -0.10 -1.98
C VAL A 254 -9.31 -1.27 -1.22
N ILE A 255 -10.50 -1.72 -1.59
CA ILE A 255 -11.10 -2.92 -1.02
C ILE A 255 -10.62 -4.14 -1.83
N ALA A 256 -9.92 -5.07 -1.16
CA ALA A 256 -9.32 -6.24 -1.81
C ALA A 256 -10.09 -7.54 -1.56
N GLU A 257 -10.88 -7.62 -0.47
CA GLU A 257 -11.67 -8.81 -0.08
C GLU A 257 -12.91 -8.38 0.68
N GLY A 258 -14.02 -9.07 0.46
CA GLY A 258 -15.27 -8.86 1.19
C GLY A 258 -15.86 -7.47 1.04
N THR A 259 -16.42 -6.94 2.12
CA THR A 259 -17.06 -5.62 2.16
C THR A 259 -16.66 -4.86 3.41
N VAL A 260 -16.56 -3.54 3.31
CA VAL A 260 -16.20 -2.66 4.43
C VAL A 260 -17.20 -1.53 4.52
N ASP A 261 -17.77 -1.32 5.71
CA ASP A 261 -18.62 -0.17 6.00
C ASP A 261 -17.76 1.02 6.42
N TYR A 262 -18.05 2.17 5.84
CA TYR A 262 -17.42 3.43 6.17
C TYR A 262 -18.44 4.41 6.74
N LYS A 263 -18.08 5.02 7.86
CA LYS A 263 -18.73 6.21 8.36
C LYS A 263 -17.76 7.38 8.20
N MET A 264 -18.18 8.36 7.44
CA MET A 264 -17.44 9.60 7.25
C MET A 264 -18.26 10.78 7.73
N GLU A 265 -17.59 11.75 8.30
CA GLU A 265 -18.21 12.96 8.77
C GLU A 265 -18.97 13.67 7.66
N GLY A 266 -20.22 14.05 7.98
CA GLY A 266 -21.14 14.70 7.04
C GLY A 266 -21.76 13.77 6.00
N MET A 267 -21.65 12.44 6.17
CA MET A 267 -22.23 11.48 5.24
C MET A 267 -22.97 10.35 5.96
N PRO A 268 -23.98 9.75 5.33
CA PRO A 268 -24.52 8.46 5.75
C PRO A 268 -23.45 7.37 5.73
N VAL A 269 -23.64 6.31 6.51
CA VAL A 269 -22.83 5.09 6.38
C VAL A 269 -23.02 4.52 4.98
N PHE A 270 -21.92 4.07 4.38
CA PHE A 270 -21.95 3.39 3.08
C PHE A 270 -21.02 2.17 3.09
N THR A 271 -21.37 1.17 2.31
CA THR A 271 -20.59 -0.06 2.12
C THR A 271 -19.75 0.04 0.86
N ALA A 272 -18.47 -0.30 0.95
CA ALA A 272 -17.55 -0.44 -0.16
C ALA A 272 -17.27 -1.91 -0.45
N ASN A 273 -17.23 -2.27 -1.73
CA ASN A 273 -17.03 -3.62 -2.26
C ASN A 273 -15.63 -3.77 -2.89
N VAL A 274 -15.27 -5.02 -3.21
CA VAL A 274 -13.96 -5.30 -3.86
C VAL A 274 -13.76 -4.45 -5.10
N GLY A 275 -12.63 -3.77 -5.16
CA GLY A 275 -12.25 -2.83 -6.21
C GLY A 275 -12.75 -1.40 -6.02
N ASP A 276 -13.61 -1.13 -5.04
CA ASP A 276 -14.00 0.25 -4.75
C ASP A 276 -12.83 1.00 -4.08
N ILE A 277 -12.74 2.31 -4.35
CA ILE A 277 -11.80 3.22 -3.70
C ILE A 277 -12.57 4.16 -2.79
N VAL A 278 -12.19 4.16 -1.53
CA VAL A 278 -12.73 5.09 -0.53
C VAL A 278 -11.67 6.14 -0.20
N TYR A 279 -12.05 7.41 -0.10
CA TYR A 279 -11.13 8.53 0.11
C TYR A 279 -11.63 9.44 1.23
N ALA A 280 -10.77 9.71 2.20
CA ALA A 280 -11.00 10.68 3.27
C ALA A 280 -10.03 11.87 3.11
N PRO A 281 -10.52 13.08 2.81
CA PRO A 281 -9.68 14.25 2.74
C PRO A 281 -9.09 14.60 4.12
N GLN A 282 -7.97 15.29 4.09
CA GLN A 282 -7.32 15.87 5.28
C GLN A 282 -8.33 16.53 6.23
N GLY A 283 -8.25 16.22 7.51
CA GLY A 283 -9.12 16.76 8.55
C GLY A 283 -10.51 16.12 8.64
N ARG A 284 -10.89 15.23 7.76
CA ARG A 284 -12.21 14.60 7.80
C ARG A 284 -12.21 13.36 8.68
N TRP A 285 -13.06 13.36 9.70
CA TRP A 285 -13.24 12.19 10.55
C TRP A 285 -13.82 11.02 9.78
N HIS A 286 -13.28 9.83 10.01
CA HIS A 286 -13.71 8.60 9.40
C HIS A 286 -13.54 7.40 10.32
N ARG A 287 -14.32 6.36 10.04
CA ARG A 287 -14.25 5.05 10.68
C ARG A 287 -14.58 3.97 9.66
N ALA A 288 -13.77 2.94 9.59
CA ALA A 288 -14.06 1.75 8.84
C ALA A 288 -14.48 0.61 9.78
N SER A 289 -15.44 -0.20 9.36
CA SER A 289 -15.94 -1.37 10.08
C SER A 289 -16.11 -2.53 9.13
N TRP A 290 -15.99 -3.75 9.64
CA TRP A 290 -16.21 -4.93 8.83
C TRP A 290 -17.72 -5.12 8.60
N ALA A 291 -18.14 -5.15 7.34
CA ALA A 291 -19.54 -5.37 6.96
C ALA A 291 -19.81 -6.87 6.82
N GLY A 292 -20.45 -7.47 7.78
CA GLY A 292 -20.86 -8.88 7.73
C GLY A 292 -19.93 -9.86 8.46
N ASN A 293 -20.18 -11.15 8.27
CA ASN A 293 -19.53 -12.22 9.03
C ASN A 293 -18.29 -12.82 8.35
N GLY A 294 -18.04 -12.47 7.10
CA GLY A 294 -16.91 -12.96 6.32
C GLY A 294 -15.65 -12.12 6.53
N MET A 295 -14.54 -12.67 6.09
CA MET A 295 -13.28 -11.93 6.07
C MET A 295 -13.37 -10.76 5.08
N SER A 296 -12.85 -9.62 5.45
CA SER A 296 -12.75 -8.43 4.61
C SER A 296 -11.35 -7.84 4.70
N THR A 297 -10.90 -7.24 3.61
CA THR A 297 -9.58 -6.60 3.54
C THR A 297 -9.69 -5.27 2.81
N ARG A 298 -9.12 -4.26 3.45
CA ARG A 298 -8.84 -2.96 2.84
C ARG A 298 -7.34 -2.72 2.81
N ILE A 299 -6.88 -2.05 1.78
CA ILE A 299 -5.49 -1.63 1.64
C ILE A 299 -5.47 -0.14 1.88
N ALA A 300 -4.95 0.27 3.04
CA ALA A 300 -4.81 1.68 3.40
C ALA A 300 -3.57 2.27 2.73
N ILE A 301 -3.72 3.44 2.16
CA ILE A 301 -2.67 4.15 1.44
C ILE A 301 -2.58 5.56 1.99
N ASN A 302 -1.43 5.89 2.55
CA ASN A 302 -1.12 7.20 3.06
C ASN A 302 0.36 7.57 2.86
N PRO A 303 0.73 8.85 2.92
CA PRO A 303 2.08 9.31 2.57
C PRO A 303 3.11 9.12 3.69
N ARG A 304 2.69 8.61 4.86
CA ARG A 304 3.59 8.52 6.02
C ARG A 304 3.33 7.28 6.85
N PRO A 305 4.35 6.44 7.08
CA PRO A 305 4.19 5.23 7.89
C PRO A 305 3.90 5.52 9.37
N GLU A 306 4.20 6.73 9.81
CA GLU A 306 4.05 7.18 11.19
C GLU A 306 3.00 8.28 11.32
N GLY A 307 2.03 8.26 10.40
CA GLY A 307 0.92 9.19 10.39
C GLY A 307 0.12 9.12 11.69
N MET A 308 -0.15 10.29 12.27
CA MET A 308 -0.87 10.35 13.53
C MET A 308 -2.37 10.21 13.32
N HIS A 309 -2.97 9.37 14.15
CA HIS A 309 -4.42 9.29 14.32
C HIS A 309 -4.84 10.34 15.36
N ASN A 310 -5.67 11.27 14.95
CA ASN A 310 -6.18 12.30 15.83
C ASN A 310 -7.61 11.97 16.24
N PHE A 311 -7.93 12.15 17.51
CA PHE A 311 -9.26 11.92 18.06
C PHE A 311 -9.88 13.23 18.49
N ASP A 312 -11.15 13.37 18.19
CA ASP A 312 -12.01 14.33 18.84
C ASP A 312 -13.03 13.55 19.69
N ALA A 313 -12.88 13.63 21.02
CA ALA A 313 -13.77 12.93 21.94
C ALA A 313 -15.22 13.38 21.82
N GLU A 314 -15.44 14.64 21.50
CA GLU A 314 -16.80 15.18 21.35
C GLU A 314 -17.45 14.72 20.05
N ALA A 315 -16.68 14.59 18.97
CA ALA A 315 -17.19 14.06 17.71
C ALA A 315 -17.59 12.58 17.82
N GLY A 316 -16.86 11.79 18.61
CA GLY A 316 -17.19 10.39 18.91
C GLY A 316 -18.46 10.21 19.72
N ALA A 317 -18.83 11.18 20.55
CA ALA A 317 -20.02 11.11 21.39
C ALA A 317 -21.32 11.52 20.66
N LYS A 318 -21.22 12.22 19.53
CA LYS A 318 -22.38 12.70 18.75
C LYS A 318 -22.79 11.77 17.60
N GLN A 319 -22.26 10.57 17.57
CA GLN A 319 -22.49 9.58 16.52
C GLN A 319 -23.12 8.31 17.13
#